data_64c2aa49c0a47d94dd0c095674642966
#
_entry.id   64c2aa49c0a47d94dd0c095674642966
#
_cell.length_a   1.000
_cell.length_b   1.000
_cell.length_c   1.000
_cell.angle_alpha   90.00
_cell.angle_beta   90.00
_cell.angle_gamma   90.00
#
_symmetry.space_group_name_H-M   'P 1'
#
loop_
_entity.id
_entity.type
_entity.pdbx_description
1 polymer ?
#
loop_
_entity_poly.entity_id
_entity_poly.type
_entity_poly.pdbx_seq_one_letter_code
_entity_poly.pdbx_strand_id
1 'polypeptide(L)'
;MEIEIEKHPLKPFLPPKAKLLMLGSFPPQRKRWSMDFYYPNLNNDMWRIVGLLFFGDKDHFLNDTRKAFCREQIIDFLNEKGIALFDTASSIRRLQDNASDKFLEVVQPTDIAALLRQLPECRAIVTTGQKATDTLRAQLEVEEPKVGDLSLIHISEPTRLLSIS
;
A
#
# COMPACT_ATOMS: atom_id res chain seq x y z
N MET A 1 1.56 -30.74 4.76
CA MET A 1 1.90 -29.66 5.72
C MET A 1 1.05 -28.42 5.43
N GLU A 2 0.38 -27.91 6.44
CA GLU A 2 -0.37 -26.67 6.28
C GLU A 2 0.58 -25.49 6.19
N ILE A 3 0.29 -24.56 5.31
CA ILE A 3 1.03 -23.31 5.21
C ILE A 3 0.55 -22.38 6.30
N GLU A 4 1.50 -21.85 7.07
CA GLU A 4 1.20 -20.97 8.20
C GLU A 4 0.54 -19.67 7.74
N ILE A 5 -0.42 -19.19 8.55
CA ILE A 5 -1.05 -17.91 8.33
C ILE A 5 -0.13 -16.80 8.87
N GLU A 6 0.19 -15.83 8.02
CA GLU A 6 0.95 -14.65 8.39
C GLU A 6 0.00 -13.49 8.64
N LYS A 7 0.11 -12.86 9.82
CA LYS A 7 -0.61 -11.64 10.14
C LYS A 7 0.21 -10.43 9.72
N HIS A 8 -0.48 -9.35 9.36
CA HIS A 8 0.20 -8.13 8.93
C HIS A 8 1.12 -7.62 10.05
N PRO A 9 2.42 -7.42 9.76
CA PRO A 9 3.39 -7.04 10.80
C PRO A 9 3.42 -5.55 11.12
N LEU A 10 2.75 -4.72 10.32
CA LEU A 10 2.73 -3.27 10.51
C LEU A 10 1.33 -2.80 10.87
N LYS A 11 1.26 -1.70 11.61
CA LYS A 11 0.00 -1.00 11.85
C LYS A 11 -0.33 -0.09 10.66
N PRO A 12 -1.63 0.15 10.38
CA PRO A 12 -1.99 1.14 9.38
C PRO A 12 -1.37 2.50 9.69
N PHE A 13 -0.83 3.14 8.66
CA PHE A 13 -0.29 4.49 8.79
C PHE A 13 -1.37 5.48 8.34
N LEU A 14 -2.03 6.12 9.30
CA LEU A 14 -3.26 6.88 9.08
C LEU A 14 -3.15 8.32 9.60
N PRO A 15 -2.45 9.23 8.89
CA PRO A 15 -2.48 10.65 9.26
C PRO A 15 -3.93 11.15 9.23
N PRO A 16 -4.43 11.83 10.30
CA PRO A 16 -5.85 12.16 10.41
C PRO A 16 -6.39 13.05 9.28
N LYS A 17 -5.52 13.83 8.66
CA LYS A 17 -5.89 14.73 7.56
C LYS A 17 -5.53 14.18 6.20
N ALA A 18 -5.23 12.89 6.10
CA ALA A 18 -4.86 12.27 4.84
C ALA A 18 -6.00 12.37 3.84
N LYS A 19 -5.65 12.77 2.62
CA LYS A 19 -6.58 12.89 1.51
C LYS A 19 -6.51 11.71 0.56
N LEU A 20 -5.48 10.91 0.68
CA LEU A 20 -5.21 9.75 -0.16
C LEU A 20 -4.90 8.55 0.72
N LEU A 21 -5.50 7.40 0.41
CA LEU A 21 -5.15 6.11 1.00
C LEU A 21 -4.51 5.24 -0.07
N MET A 22 -3.25 4.87 0.13
CA MET A 22 -2.54 3.99 -0.78
C MET A 22 -2.54 2.58 -0.20
N LEU A 23 -2.98 1.60 -1.00
CA LEU A 23 -3.12 0.22 -0.58
C LEU A 23 -2.30 -0.71 -1.46
N GLY A 24 -1.38 -1.43 -0.85
CA GLY A 24 -0.74 -2.58 -1.47
C GLY A 24 -1.48 -3.87 -1.14
N SER A 25 -0.86 -4.99 -1.42
CA SER A 25 -1.43 -6.31 -1.12
C SER A 25 -1.03 -6.79 0.28
N PHE A 26 0.26 -7.01 0.48
CA PHE A 26 0.85 -7.49 1.74
C PHE A 26 2.38 -7.35 1.64
N PRO A 27 3.10 -7.08 2.74
CA PRO A 27 4.56 -6.91 2.65
C PRO A 27 5.27 -8.24 2.33
N PRO A 28 6.47 -8.17 1.73
CA PRO A 28 7.29 -9.37 1.55
C PRO A 28 7.80 -9.89 2.89
N GLN A 29 8.46 -11.06 2.87
CA GLN A 29 9.09 -11.60 4.09
C GLN A 29 10.12 -10.62 4.64
N ARG A 30 10.29 -10.63 5.96
CA ARG A 30 11.22 -9.77 6.69
C ARG A 30 12.64 -9.77 6.13
N LYS A 31 13.10 -10.92 5.63
CA LYS A 31 14.45 -11.03 5.05
C LYS A 31 14.68 -10.09 3.84
N ARG A 32 13.60 -9.58 3.25
CA ARG A 32 13.68 -8.68 2.10
C ARG A 32 13.54 -7.21 2.47
N TRP A 33 13.36 -6.89 3.75
CA TRP A 33 13.11 -5.53 4.20
C TRP A 33 14.43 -4.76 4.36
N SER A 34 14.49 -3.56 3.79
CA SER A 34 15.60 -2.62 4.04
C SER A 34 15.28 -1.63 5.17
N MET A 35 13.99 -1.53 5.55
CA MET A 35 13.52 -0.65 6.63
C MET A 35 12.26 -1.24 7.25
N ASP A 36 11.86 -0.76 8.42
CA ASP A 36 10.67 -1.22 9.12
C ASP A 36 9.47 -0.34 8.78
N PHE A 37 9.03 -0.42 7.52
CA PHE A 37 7.91 0.36 7.01
C PHE A 37 7.38 -0.26 5.71
N TYR A 38 6.43 0.41 5.03
CA TYR A 38 5.79 -0.07 3.80
C TYR A 38 6.72 -0.01 2.60
N TYR A 39 6.56 -0.95 1.67
CA TYR A 39 7.40 -1.09 0.48
C TYR A 39 8.89 -1.12 0.84
N PRO A 40 9.28 -2.04 1.74
CA PRO A 40 10.62 -1.99 2.34
C PRO A 40 11.71 -2.61 1.47
N ASN A 41 11.35 -3.40 0.46
CA ASN A 41 12.31 -4.09 -0.38
C ASN A 41 12.99 -3.09 -1.34
N LEU A 42 14.32 -3.03 -1.32
CA LEU A 42 15.06 -2.16 -2.24
C LEU A 42 14.81 -2.45 -3.71
N ASN A 43 14.37 -3.64 -4.04
CA ASN A 43 14.00 -4.01 -5.42
C ASN A 43 12.63 -3.50 -5.82
N ASN A 44 11.83 -2.97 -4.89
CA ASN A 44 10.54 -2.38 -5.18
C ASN A 44 10.73 -0.91 -5.55
N ASP A 45 10.13 -0.49 -6.65
CA ASP A 45 10.34 0.85 -7.20
C ASP A 45 9.42 1.93 -6.61
N MET A 46 8.52 1.58 -5.68
CA MET A 46 7.51 2.53 -5.18
C MET A 46 8.14 3.85 -4.71
N TRP A 47 9.12 3.79 -3.79
CA TRP A 47 9.73 5.01 -3.26
C TRP A 47 10.61 5.72 -4.26
N ARG A 48 11.13 5.00 -5.27
CA ARG A 48 11.84 5.63 -6.40
C ARG A 48 10.89 6.41 -7.30
N ILE A 49 9.72 5.84 -7.58
CA ILE A 49 8.68 6.52 -8.37
C ILE A 49 8.21 7.77 -7.63
N VAL A 50 7.91 7.67 -6.36
CA VAL A 50 7.47 8.81 -5.55
C VAL A 50 8.57 9.89 -5.48
N GLY A 51 9.81 9.50 -5.27
CA GLY A 51 10.94 10.43 -5.27
C GLY A 51 11.08 11.16 -6.60
N LEU A 52 10.96 10.44 -7.69
CA LEU A 52 11.03 11.02 -9.02
C LEU A 52 9.89 12.02 -9.28
N LEU A 53 8.66 11.64 -8.92
CA LEU A 53 7.48 12.48 -9.16
C LEU A 53 7.48 13.77 -8.34
N PHE A 54 7.88 13.71 -7.09
CA PHE A 54 7.78 14.86 -6.17
C PHE A 54 9.05 15.66 -6.03
N PHE A 55 10.21 15.07 -6.29
CA PHE A 55 11.52 15.71 -6.06
C PHE A 55 12.42 15.68 -7.29
N GLY A 56 11.99 15.03 -8.38
CA GLY A 56 12.81 14.88 -9.57
C GLY A 56 14.03 13.99 -9.37
N ASP A 57 14.02 13.15 -8.32
CA ASP A 57 15.17 12.34 -7.92
C ASP A 57 14.68 10.97 -7.45
N LYS A 58 14.93 9.94 -8.23
CA LYS A 58 14.54 8.57 -7.89
C LYS A 58 15.23 8.05 -6.63
N ASP A 59 16.36 8.62 -6.24
CA ASP A 59 17.14 8.19 -5.08
C ASP A 59 16.88 9.05 -3.83
N HIS A 60 15.89 9.95 -3.91
CA HIS A 60 15.59 10.90 -2.82
C HIS A 60 15.40 10.23 -1.46
N PHE A 61 14.71 9.08 -1.44
CA PHE A 61 14.39 8.37 -0.19
C PHE A 61 15.41 7.30 0.21
N LEU A 62 16.50 7.14 -0.55
CA LEU A 62 17.57 6.25 -0.13
C LEU A 62 18.39 6.90 0.97
N ASN A 63 18.92 6.08 1.89
CA ASN A 63 19.84 6.57 2.90
C ASN A 63 21.23 6.86 2.28
N ASP A 64 22.13 7.43 3.09
CA ASP A 64 23.46 7.85 2.62
C ASP A 64 24.29 6.69 2.06
N THR A 65 24.10 5.48 2.57
CA THR A 65 24.83 4.30 2.09
C THR A 65 24.18 3.66 0.87
N ARG A 66 22.97 4.08 0.50
CA ARG A 66 22.14 3.52 -0.58
C ARG A 66 21.78 2.04 -0.36
N LYS A 67 21.86 1.56 0.87
CA LYS A 67 21.53 0.16 1.24
C LYS A 67 20.15 0.00 1.84
N ALA A 68 19.45 1.10 2.07
CA ALA A 68 18.11 1.10 2.63
C ALA A 68 17.36 2.37 2.24
N PHE A 69 16.04 2.30 2.27
CA PHE A 69 15.22 3.51 2.22
C PHE A 69 15.24 4.21 3.59
N CYS A 70 15.14 5.53 3.58
CA CYS A 70 15.10 6.32 4.80
C CYS A 70 13.67 6.47 5.30
N ARG A 71 13.29 5.65 6.27
CA ARG A 71 11.95 5.60 6.84
C ARG A 71 11.46 6.96 7.33
N GLU A 72 12.31 7.70 8.03
CA GLU A 72 11.94 9.00 8.62
C GLU A 72 11.59 10.03 7.55
N GLN A 73 12.37 10.11 6.47
CA GLN A 73 12.07 11.02 5.36
C GLN A 73 10.75 10.65 4.67
N ILE A 74 10.49 9.36 4.52
CA ILE A 74 9.25 8.87 3.93
C ILE A 74 8.05 9.25 4.80
N ILE A 75 8.14 9.04 6.11
CA ILE A 75 7.07 9.38 7.05
C ILE A 75 6.80 10.89 7.05
N ASP A 76 7.83 11.71 7.09
CA ASP A 76 7.68 13.16 7.01
C ASP A 76 6.99 13.60 5.73
N PHE A 77 7.39 13.01 4.60
CA PHE A 77 6.76 13.27 3.31
C PHE A 77 5.28 12.89 3.31
N LEU A 78 4.95 11.69 3.82
CA LEU A 78 3.56 11.22 3.84
C LEU A 78 2.67 12.08 4.74
N ASN A 79 3.18 12.52 5.89
CA ASN A 79 2.46 13.43 6.76
C ASN A 79 2.25 14.79 6.09
N GLU A 80 3.27 15.33 5.45
CA GLU A 80 3.19 16.62 4.75
C GLU A 80 2.19 16.58 3.60
N LYS A 81 2.20 15.52 2.81
CA LYS A 81 1.33 15.38 1.64
C LYS A 81 -0.06 14.83 1.97
N GLY A 82 -0.26 14.31 3.15
CA GLY A 82 -1.55 13.75 3.55
C GLY A 82 -1.84 12.41 2.86
N ILE A 83 -0.90 11.47 2.96
CA ILE A 83 -1.03 10.14 2.37
C ILE A 83 -1.04 9.09 3.47
N ALA A 84 -2.11 8.30 3.53
CA ALA A 84 -2.22 7.15 4.42
C ALA A 84 -1.80 5.88 3.68
N LEU A 85 -1.29 4.92 4.41
CA LEU A 85 -0.83 3.63 3.86
C LEU A 85 -1.40 2.45 4.65
N PHE A 86 -1.83 1.44 3.95
CA PHE A 86 -1.98 0.10 4.46
C PHE A 86 -1.97 -0.89 3.29
N ASP A 87 -2.39 -2.12 3.55
CA ASP A 87 -2.51 -3.18 2.55
C ASP A 87 -3.92 -3.74 2.54
N THR A 88 -4.32 -4.34 1.44
CA THR A 88 -5.67 -4.89 1.27
C THR A 88 -5.89 -6.21 2.01
N ALA A 89 -4.80 -6.87 2.45
CA ALA A 89 -4.88 -8.10 3.23
C ALA A 89 -4.32 -7.87 4.63
N SER A 90 -5.04 -8.34 5.64
CA SER A 90 -4.60 -8.33 7.04
C SER A 90 -3.96 -9.65 7.44
N SER A 91 -4.30 -10.74 6.76
CA SER A 91 -3.68 -12.06 6.95
C SER A 91 -3.63 -12.80 5.63
N ILE A 92 -2.54 -13.53 5.41
CA ILE A 92 -2.32 -14.29 4.18
C ILE A 92 -1.70 -15.64 4.46
N ARG A 93 -1.75 -16.52 3.45
CA ARG A 93 -0.82 -17.66 3.33
C ARG A 93 0.10 -17.38 2.15
N ARG A 94 1.37 -17.58 2.36
CA ARG A 94 2.37 -17.38 1.31
C ARG A 94 2.66 -18.72 0.64
N LEU A 95 2.17 -18.86 -0.59
CA LEU A 95 2.23 -20.14 -1.29
C LEU A 95 3.61 -20.46 -1.85
N GLN A 96 4.44 -19.43 -2.05
CA GLN A 96 5.84 -19.58 -2.48
C GLN A 96 6.74 -18.59 -1.76
N ASP A 97 7.98 -18.98 -1.52
CA ASP A 97 8.98 -18.13 -0.87
C ASP A 97 9.58 -17.13 -1.86
N ASN A 98 8.79 -16.14 -2.25
CA ASN A 98 9.25 -15.03 -3.09
C ASN A 98 8.41 -13.78 -2.81
N ALA A 99 8.75 -12.67 -3.44
CA ALA A 99 8.08 -11.40 -3.21
C ALA A 99 6.89 -11.16 -4.16
N SER A 100 6.50 -12.15 -4.96
CA SER A 100 5.42 -11.99 -5.92
C SER A 100 4.04 -12.08 -5.26
N ASP A 101 3.20 -11.09 -5.50
CA ASP A 101 1.84 -11.03 -4.96
C ASP A 101 0.94 -12.17 -5.47
N LYS A 102 1.22 -12.71 -6.65
CA LYS A 102 0.38 -13.77 -7.23
C LYS A 102 0.39 -15.06 -6.42
N PHE A 103 1.38 -15.25 -5.54
CA PHE A 103 1.48 -16.42 -4.68
C PHE A 103 0.97 -16.15 -3.25
N LEU A 104 0.28 -15.04 -3.05
CA LEU A 104 -0.38 -14.72 -1.78
C LEU A 104 -1.83 -15.20 -1.83
N GLU A 105 -2.23 -15.99 -0.82
CA GLU A 105 -3.63 -16.32 -0.60
C GLU A 105 -4.15 -15.44 0.53
N VAL A 106 -5.14 -14.59 0.22
CA VAL A 106 -5.73 -13.71 1.23
C VAL A 106 -6.62 -14.54 2.16
N VAL A 107 -6.24 -14.61 3.43
CA VAL A 107 -7.02 -15.31 4.46
C VAL A 107 -8.04 -14.34 5.06
N GLN A 108 -7.61 -13.14 5.40
CA GLN A 108 -8.49 -12.09 5.92
C GLN A 108 -8.21 -10.78 5.18
N PRO A 109 -9.17 -10.28 4.39
CA PRO A 109 -9.03 -8.96 3.80
C PRO A 109 -9.13 -7.88 4.87
N THR A 110 -8.47 -6.75 4.62
CA THR A 110 -8.55 -5.58 5.48
C THR A 110 -9.95 -4.96 5.40
N ASP A 111 -10.50 -4.54 6.54
CA ASP A 111 -11.75 -3.79 6.56
C ASP A 111 -11.46 -2.34 6.11
N ILE A 112 -11.60 -2.08 4.82
CA ILE A 112 -11.29 -0.79 4.22
C ILE A 112 -12.26 0.29 4.70
N ALA A 113 -13.53 -0.04 4.89
CA ALA A 113 -14.51 0.91 5.42
C ALA A 113 -14.11 1.41 6.81
N ALA A 114 -13.56 0.53 7.65
CA ALA A 114 -13.06 0.92 8.97
C ALA A 114 -11.89 1.88 8.87
N LEU A 115 -10.96 1.66 7.92
CA LEU A 115 -9.86 2.60 7.68
C LEU A 115 -10.38 3.97 7.24
N LEU A 116 -11.32 4.00 6.31
CA LEU A 116 -11.88 5.24 5.78
C LEU A 116 -12.64 6.04 6.85
N ARG A 117 -13.26 5.36 7.81
CA ARG A 117 -13.90 6.04 8.93
C ARG A 117 -12.90 6.82 9.80
N GLN A 118 -11.64 6.39 9.82
CA GLN A 118 -10.55 7.08 10.52
C GLN A 118 -9.88 8.17 9.68
N LEU A 119 -10.29 8.32 8.43
CA LEU A 119 -9.72 9.26 7.47
C LEU A 119 -10.83 10.14 6.88
N PRO A 120 -11.41 11.06 7.68
CA PRO A 120 -12.59 11.83 7.24
C PRO A 120 -12.33 12.74 6.04
N GLU A 121 -11.08 13.10 5.78
CA GLU A 121 -10.71 13.95 4.63
C GLU A 121 -10.23 13.15 3.43
N CYS A 122 -10.23 11.81 3.50
CA CYS A 122 -9.76 10.96 2.40
C CYS A 122 -10.72 11.04 1.22
N ARG A 123 -10.17 11.34 0.03
CA ARG A 123 -10.94 11.55 -1.20
C ARG A 123 -10.60 10.57 -2.29
N ALA A 124 -9.52 9.80 -2.13
CA ALA A 124 -9.08 8.87 -3.15
C ALA A 124 -8.38 7.67 -2.52
N ILE A 125 -8.53 6.52 -3.17
CA ILE A 125 -7.78 5.30 -2.85
C ILE A 125 -6.93 4.96 -4.07
N VAL A 126 -5.65 4.68 -3.83
CA VAL A 126 -4.71 4.22 -4.85
C VAL A 126 -4.34 2.78 -4.51
N THR A 127 -4.51 1.88 -5.46
CA THR A 127 -4.04 0.51 -5.32
C THR A 127 -2.72 0.33 -6.09
N THR A 128 -1.79 -0.37 -5.48
CA THR A 128 -0.49 -0.64 -6.08
C THR A 128 -0.40 -2.13 -6.41
N GLY A 129 -0.65 -2.45 -7.68
CA GLY A 129 -0.62 -3.80 -8.20
C GLY A 129 -1.99 -4.45 -8.36
N GLN A 130 -2.03 -5.49 -9.17
CA GLN A 130 -3.28 -6.17 -9.55
C GLN A 130 -3.94 -6.88 -8.36
N LYS A 131 -3.14 -7.53 -7.51
CA LYS A 131 -3.66 -8.27 -6.35
C LYS A 131 -4.40 -7.33 -5.39
N ALA A 132 -3.83 -6.15 -5.12
CA ALA A 132 -4.45 -5.15 -4.27
C ALA A 132 -5.77 -4.66 -4.89
N THR A 133 -5.78 -4.39 -6.18
CA THR A 133 -6.97 -3.94 -6.90
C THR A 133 -8.09 -4.98 -6.83
N ASP A 134 -7.77 -6.23 -7.11
CA ASP A 134 -8.75 -7.32 -7.11
C ASP A 134 -9.34 -7.53 -5.70
N THR A 135 -8.50 -7.50 -4.68
CA THR A 135 -8.93 -7.69 -3.30
C THR A 135 -9.86 -6.56 -2.85
N LEU A 136 -9.51 -5.31 -3.20
CA LEU A 136 -10.34 -4.16 -2.87
C LEU A 136 -11.70 -4.22 -3.59
N ARG A 137 -11.70 -4.54 -4.88
CA ARG A 137 -12.93 -4.64 -5.67
C ARG A 137 -13.89 -5.69 -5.12
N ALA A 138 -13.36 -6.83 -4.72
CA ALA A 138 -14.18 -7.91 -4.13
C ALA A 138 -14.88 -7.44 -2.86
N GLN A 139 -14.26 -6.55 -2.10
CA GLN A 139 -14.83 -6.04 -0.85
C GLN A 139 -15.84 -4.91 -1.09
N LEU A 140 -15.55 -4.01 -2.02
CA LEU A 140 -16.33 -2.79 -2.22
C LEU A 140 -17.26 -2.85 -3.45
N GLU A 141 -17.23 -3.94 -4.20
CA GLU A 141 -18.07 -4.15 -5.41
C GLU A 141 -17.95 -3.00 -6.42
N VAL A 142 -16.75 -2.49 -6.64
CA VAL A 142 -16.49 -1.43 -7.62
C VAL A 142 -15.88 -2.00 -8.89
N GLU A 143 -16.08 -1.27 -10.02
CA GLU A 143 -15.44 -1.64 -11.28
C GLU A 143 -13.94 -1.44 -11.20
N GLU A 144 -13.21 -2.31 -11.91
CA GLU A 144 -11.77 -2.18 -11.99
C GLU A 144 -11.38 -1.01 -12.90
N PRO A 145 -10.66 0.01 -12.38
CA PRO A 145 -10.11 1.04 -13.24
C PRO A 145 -8.94 0.46 -14.04
N LYS A 146 -8.77 0.95 -15.25
CA LYS A 146 -7.53 0.68 -16.01
C LYS A 146 -6.37 1.40 -15.30
N VAL A 147 -5.15 0.97 -15.57
CA VAL A 147 -3.97 1.63 -15.02
C VAL A 147 -4.04 3.12 -15.34
N GLY A 148 -4.00 3.97 -14.31
CA GLY A 148 -4.12 5.41 -14.44
C GLY A 148 -5.54 5.97 -14.49
N ASP A 149 -6.56 5.11 -14.56
CA ASP A 149 -7.96 5.54 -14.58
C ASP A 149 -8.53 5.67 -13.17
N LEU A 150 -9.68 6.32 -13.08
CA LEU A 150 -10.41 6.56 -11.84
C LEU A 150 -11.74 5.83 -11.84
N SER A 151 -12.09 5.24 -10.70
CA SER A 151 -13.45 4.76 -10.42
C SER A 151 -13.99 5.46 -9.19
N LEU A 152 -15.30 5.75 -9.19
CA LEU A 152 -15.97 6.32 -8.02
C LEU A 152 -16.52 5.21 -7.15
N ILE A 153 -16.29 5.32 -5.84
CA ILE A 153 -16.91 4.47 -4.85
C ILE A 153 -17.63 5.34 -3.83
N HIS A 154 -18.73 4.82 -3.29
CA HIS A 154 -19.52 5.52 -2.28
C HIS A 154 -19.49 4.72 -0.99
N ILE A 155 -18.92 5.29 0.07
CA ILE A 155 -18.95 4.71 1.40
C ILE A 155 -19.79 5.61 2.30
N SER A 156 -19.34 6.77 2.63
CA SER A 156 -20.13 7.82 3.28
C SER A 156 -20.10 9.10 2.45
N GLU A 157 -19.02 9.30 1.71
CA GLU A 157 -18.82 10.36 0.73
C GLU A 157 -18.20 9.74 -0.52
N PRO A 158 -18.32 10.39 -1.69
CA PRO A 158 -17.66 9.89 -2.89
C PRO A 158 -16.15 9.79 -2.69
N THR A 159 -15.60 8.61 -2.88
CA THR A 159 -14.17 8.35 -2.84
C THR A 159 -13.76 7.80 -4.19
N ARG A 160 -12.63 8.23 -4.71
CA ARG A 160 -12.12 7.81 -6.02
C ARG A 160 -11.08 6.73 -5.86
N LEU A 161 -11.19 5.68 -6.67
CA LEU A 161 -10.20 4.62 -6.74
C LEU A 161 -9.25 4.87 -7.90
N LEU A 162 -7.95 4.81 -7.62
CA LEU A 162 -6.87 4.90 -8.60
C LEU A 162 -6.09 3.59 -8.60
N SER A 163 -5.68 3.12 -9.78
CA SER A 163 -4.85 1.93 -9.89
C SER A 163 -3.48 2.28 -10.46
N ILE A 164 -2.44 1.79 -9.80
CA ILE A 164 -1.05 1.90 -10.23
C ILE A 164 -0.47 0.50 -10.34
N SER A 165 0.14 0.20 -11.45
CA SER A 165 0.79 -1.10 -11.65
C SER A 165 2.28 -0.95 -11.91
#